data_851ecc518edb2273e7f91f838c4aeebf
#
_entry.id   851ecc518edb2273e7f91f838c4aeebf
#
_cell.length_a   1.000
_cell.length_b   1.000
_cell.length_c   1.000
_cell.angle_alpha   90.00
_cell.angle_beta   90.00
_cell.angle_gamma   90.00
#
_symmetry.space_group_name_H-M   'P 1'
#
loop_
_entity.id
_entity.type
_entity.pdbx_description
1 polymer ?
#
loop_
_entity_poly.entity_id
_entity_poly.type
_entity_poly.pdbx_seq_one_letter_code
_entity_poly.pdbx_strand_id
1 'polypeptide(L)'
;QVKKGISRINVKLRSLQVGENGEKTVSEESEINGMGPEISGEELEIFYQQLDALQKGDILVLAGSIPTVLPSTIYRDIMKRLQKREVMIVVDATKNLLVNVLEYHPFLIKPNNYELGEIFGVTLSTKEDVILYAKKLQEMGAANVLVSMAGDGAVLVAEDGSTYKSEAPEGKVKNSVGAGDSMAAGFLYGY
;
A
#
# COMPACT_ATOMS: atom_id res chain seq x y z
N GLN A 1 -6.25 22.34 7.81
CA GLN A 1 -5.85 22.87 6.50
C GLN A 1 -4.43 23.40 6.60
N VAL A 2 -3.55 23.02 5.65
CA VAL A 2 -2.15 23.47 5.62
C VAL A 2 -2.09 24.96 5.26
N LYS A 3 -1.26 25.73 5.97
CA LYS A 3 -1.20 27.19 5.83
C LYS A 3 -0.34 27.64 4.65
N LYS A 4 0.64 26.82 4.21
CA LYS A 4 1.62 27.20 3.19
C LYS A 4 1.88 26.08 2.18
N GLY A 5 1.87 26.42 0.90
CA GLY A 5 2.08 25.52 -0.21
C GLY A 5 0.78 25.02 -0.86
N ILE A 6 0.93 24.10 -1.79
CA ILE A 6 -0.17 23.48 -2.54
C ILE A 6 -0.20 21.98 -2.27
N SER A 7 -1.35 21.36 -2.48
CA SER A 7 -1.47 19.90 -2.42
C SER A 7 -0.46 19.23 -3.34
N ARG A 8 0.07 18.09 -2.91
CA ARG A 8 0.98 17.29 -3.74
C ARG A 8 0.28 16.85 -5.03
N ILE A 9 0.93 17.12 -6.15
CA ILE A 9 0.48 16.67 -7.47
C ILE A 9 1.51 15.68 -7.98
N ASN A 10 1.06 14.47 -8.30
CA ASN A 10 1.88 13.44 -8.95
C ASN A 10 1.35 13.23 -10.36
N VAL A 11 2.24 13.23 -11.34
CA VAL A 11 1.91 13.04 -12.76
C VAL A 11 2.60 11.77 -13.24
N LYS A 12 1.82 10.84 -13.78
CA LYS A 12 2.32 9.66 -14.49
C LYS A 12 2.22 9.89 -15.99
N LEU A 13 3.34 9.84 -16.67
CA LEU A 13 3.45 9.99 -18.12
C LEU A 13 3.70 8.61 -18.74
N ARG A 14 2.96 8.31 -19.80
CA ARG A 14 3.19 7.11 -20.62
C ARG A 14 3.50 7.52 -22.04
N SER A 15 4.69 7.17 -22.52
CA SER A 15 5.05 7.28 -23.92
C SER A 15 4.47 6.09 -24.69
N LEU A 16 3.79 6.37 -25.78
CA LEU A 16 3.21 5.34 -26.63
C LEU A 16 3.98 5.30 -27.96
N GLN A 17 4.46 4.12 -28.31
CA GLN A 17 4.89 3.83 -29.69
C GLN A 17 3.68 3.38 -30.49
N VAL A 18 3.54 3.93 -31.70
CA VAL A 18 2.52 3.51 -32.65
C VAL A 18 3.20 2.64 -33.70
N GLY A 19 2.85 1.35 -33.72
CA GLY A 19 3.32 0.42 -34.73
C GLY A 19 2.72 0.72 -36.11
N GLU A 20 3.28 0.11 -37.16
CA GLU A 20 2.82 0.29 -38.55
C GLU A 20 1.33 -0.06 -38.75
N ASN A 21 0.78 -0.96 -37.92
CA ASN A 21 -0.62 -1.37 -37.91
C ASN A 21 -1.53 -0.46 -37.06
N GLY A 22 -1.00 0.68 -36.55
CA GLY A 22 -1.73 1.59 -35.67
C GLY A 22 -1.89 1.06 -34.21
N GLU A 23 -1.28 -0.06 -33.86
CA GLU A 23 -1.23 -0.53 -32.48
C GLU A 23 -0.38 0.41 -31.62
N LYS A 24 -0.92 0.74 -30.44
CA LYS A 24 -0.24 1.57 -29.44
C LYS A 24 0.31 0.67 -28.34
N THR A 25 1.64 0.65 -28.21
CA THR A 25 2.34 -0.03 -27.12
C THR A 25 2.99 0.99 -26.20
N VAL A 26 2.94 0.75 -24.88
CA VAL A 26 3.63 1.61 -23.91
C VAL A 26 5.13 1.34 -24.05
N SER A 27 5.91 2.37 -24.36
CA SER A 27 7.37 2.28 -24.51
C SER A 27 8.09 2.69 -23.24
N GLU A 28 7.58 3.70 -22.54
CA GLU A 28 8.18 4.22 -21.32
C GLU A 28 7.10 4.74 -20.37
N GLU A 29 7.36 4.61 -19.07
CA GLU A 29 6.55 5.20 -18.01
C GLU A 29 7.44 6.07 -17.12
N SER A 30 7.05 7.33 -16.92
CA SER A 30 7.77 8.30 -16.09
C SER A 30 6.85 8.89 -15.04
N GLU A 31 7.37 9.14 -13.85
CA GLU A 31 6.64 9.78 -12.76
C GLU A 31 7.28 11.11 -12.37
N ILE A 32 6.48 12.15 -12.29
CA ILE A 32 6.84 13.44 -11.72
C ILE A 32 6.09 13.61 -10.42
N ASN A 33 6.80 13.50 -9.31
CA ASN A 33 6.22 13.58 -7.98
C ASN A 33 6.48 14.95 -7.37
N GLY A 34 5.43 15.74 -7.16
CA GLY A 34 5.52 17.02 -6.47
C GLY A 34 5.95 16.84 -5.01
N MET A 35 6.58 17.87 -4.44
CA MET A 35 7.03 17.83 -3.03
C MET A 35 5.88 17.93 -2.03
N GLY A 36 4.77 18.55 -2.42
CA GLY A 36 3.64 18.84 -1.53
C GLY A 36 3.85 20.10 -0.69
N PRO A 37 2.91 20.39 0.23
CA PRO A 37 2.95 21.56 1.08
C PRO A 37 4.03 21.44 2.18
N GLU A 38 4.44 22.57 2.72
CA GLU A 38 5.16 22.60 3.99
C GLU A 38 4.18 22.25 5.12
N ILE A 39 4.59 21.33 6.00
CA ILE A 39 3.77 20.89 7.16
C ILE A 39 4.54 21.26 8.41
N SER A 40 4.01 22.20 9.19
CA SER A 40 4.60 22.59 10.46
C SER A 40 4.33 21.55 11.56
N GLY A 41 5.11 21.62 12.65
CA GLY A 41 4.87 20.76 13.82
C GLY A 41 3.49 20.97 14.45
N GLU A 42 2.97 22.21 14.43
CA GLU A 42 1.60 22.52 14.91
C GLU A 42 0.53 21.83 14.02
N GLU A 43 0.71 21.88 12.70
CA GLU A 43 -0.22 21.24 11.77
C GLU A 43 -0.18 19.71 11.88
N LEU A 44 1.01 19.16 12.10
CA LEU A 44 1.18 17.73 12.37
C LEU A 44 0.50 17.32 13.69
N GLU A 45 0.61 18.13 14.74
CA GLU A 45 -0.09 17.84 15.99
C GLU A 45 -1.61 17.90 15.84
N ILE A 46 -2.14 18.86 15.08
CA ILE A 46 -3.59 18.90 14.75
C ILE A 46 -4.01 17.62 14.03
N PHE A 47 -3.18 17.12 13.11
CA PHE A 47 -3.43 15.86 12.44
C PHE A 47 -3.45 14.69 13.42
N TYR A 48 -2.50 14.61 14.33
CA TYR A 48 -2.48 13.58 15.37
C TYR A 48 -3.70 13.65 16.29
N GLN A 49 -4.18 14.83 16.65
CA GLN A 49 -5.42 14.99 17.43
C GLN A 49 -6.65 14.47 16.67
N GLN A 50 -6.71 14.61 15.35
CA GLN A 50 -7.76 14.01 14.53
C GLN A 50 -7.70 12.49 14.58
N LEU A 51 -6.50 11.91 14.53
CA LEU A 51 -6.31 10.46 14.67
C LEU A 51 -6.73 9.97 16.06
N ASP A 52 -6.54 10.78 17.09
CA ASP A 52 -6.97 10.46 18.46
C ASP A 52 -8.49 10.37 18.62
N ALA A 53 -9.28 10.88 17.68
CA ALA A 53 -10.72 10.73 17.66
C ALA A 53 -11.19 9.35 17.19
N LEU A 54 -10.30 8.58 16.54
CA LEU A 54 -10.61 7.22 16.08
C LEU A 54 -10.88 6.27 17.26
N GLN A 55 -11.84 5.37 17.06
CA GLN A 55 -12.33 4.46 18.07
C GLN A 55 -12.30 3.01 17.58
N LYS A 56 -12.55 2.07 18.49
CA LYS A 56 -12.73 0.65 18.15
C LYS A 56 -13.78 0.49 17.06
N GLY A 57 -13.42 -0.24 16.02
CA GLY A 57 -14.28 -0.49 14.86
C GLY A 57 -14.06 0.49 13.70
N ASP A 58 -13.34 1.61 13.92
CA ASP A 58 -12.92 2.45 12.81
C ASP A 58 -11.82 1.77 11.99
N ILE A 59 -11.75 2.10 10.70
CA ILE A 59 -10.72 1.64 9.79
C ILE A 59 -9.87 2.82 9.36
N LEU A 60 -8.57 2.74 9.60
CA LEU A 60 -7.59 3.72 9.12
C LEU A 60 -6.74 3.12 8.01
N VAL A 61 -6.73 3.75 6.84
CA VAL A 61 -5.88 3.34 5.72
C VAL A 61 -4.67 4.27 5.62
N LEU A 62 -3.47 3.72 5.78
CA LEU A 62 -2.20 4.39 5.56
C LEU A 62 -1.67 3.94 4.20
N ALA A 63 -1.78 4.80 3.18
CA ALA A 63 -1.43 4.46 1.82
C ALA A 63 -0.50 5.50 1.17
N GLY A 64 0.32 5.02 0.25
CA GLY A 64 1.19 5.84 -0.56
C GLY A 64 2.51 6.24 0.09
N SER A 65 3.21 7.18 -0.56
CA SER A 65 4.52 7.68 -0.13
C SER A 65 4.38 8.85 0.83
N ILE A 66 5.31 8.93 1.78
CA ILE A 66 5.39 10.02 2.76
C ILE A 66 6.01 11.26 2.10
N PRO A 67 5.41 12.47 2.28
CA PRO A 67 6.06 13.71 1.89
C PRO A 67 7.44 13.86 2.56
N THR A 68 8.43 14.38 1.84
CA THR A 68 9.81 14.52 2.33
C THR A 68 9.96 15.45 3.54
N VAL A 69 8.97 16.30 3.79
CA VAL A 69 8.90 17.21 4.94
C VAL A 69 8.47 16.50 6.23
N LEU A 70 7.97 15.27 6.14
CA LEU A 70 7.56 14.45 7.29
C LEU A 70 8.60 13.37 7.60
N PRO A 71 8.70 12.94 8.87
CA PRO A 71 9.57 11.83 9.24
C PRO A 71 9.22 10.55 8.46
N SER A 72 10.21 9.83 7.97
CA SER A 72 10.01 8.51 7.36
C SER A 72 9.37 7.49 8.31
N THR A 73 9.29 7.82 9.59
CA THR A 73 8.69 7.00 10.65
C THR A 73 7.22 7.27 10.89
N ILE A 74 6.60 8.21 10.13
CA ILE A 74 5.23 8.69 10.43
C ILE A 74 4.20 7.56 10.52
N TYR A 75 4.25 6.54 9.66
CA TYR A 75 3.32 5.41 9.72
C TYR A 75 3.50 4.60 11.01
N ARG A 76 4.73 4.33 11.38
CA ARG A 76 5.06 3.70 12.66
C ARG A 76 4.57 4.53 13.85
N ASP A 77 4.78 5.83 13.81
CA ASP A 77 4.42 6.75 14.91
C ASP A 77 2.88 6.83 15.06
N ILE A 78 2.14 6.81 13.94
CA ILE A 78 0.68 6.71 13.93
C ILE A 78 0.22 5.39 14.55
N MET A 79 0.79 4.26 14.12
CA MET A 79 0.42 2.95 14.63
C MET A 79 0.69 2.82 16.13
N LYS A 80 1.85 3.30 16.58
CA LYS A 80 2.20 3.36 18.00
C LYS A 80 1.19 4.18 18.81
N ARG A 81 0.77 5.34 18.27
CA ARG A 81 -0.21 6.23 18.93
C ARG A 81 -1.58 5.57 19.07
N LEU A 82 -2.00 4.80 18.07
CA LEU A 82 -3.31 4.16 18.03
C LEU A 82 -3.34 2.75 18.63
N GLN A 83 -2.22 2.20 19.05
CA GLN A 83 -2.08 0.81 19.50
C GLN A 83 -3.09 0.35 20.55
N LYS A 84 -3.53 1.27 21.44
CA LYS A 84 -4.48 0.97 22.52
C LYS A 84 -5.95 1.24 22.15
N ARG A 85 -6.23 1.66 20.91
CA ARG A 85 -7.57 2.11 20.50
C ARG A 85 -8.36 1.06 19.73
N GLU A 86 -7.76 -0.09 19.45
CA GLU A 86 -8.37 -1.18 18.69
C GLU A 86 -8.95 -0.74 17.33
N VAL A 87 -8.27 0.22 16.68
CA VAL A 87 -8.56 0.67 15.31
C VAL A 87 -7.96 -0.35 14.33
N MET A 88 -8.72 -0.75 13.33
CA MET A 88 -8.21 -1.59 12.25
C MET A 88 -7.34 -0.76 11.30
N ILE A 89 -6.04 -1.03 11.26
CA ILE A 89 -5.10 -0.24 10.44
C ILE A 89 -4.66 -1.05 9.23
N VAL A 90 -4.94 -0.52 8.05
CA VAL A 90 -4.52 -1.03 6.75
C VAL A 90 -3.29 -0.26 6.30
N VAL A 91 -2.24 -0.97 5.87
CA VAL A 91 -1.01 -0.33 5.38
C VAL A 91 -0.71 -0.77 3.96
N ASP A 92 -0.79 0.17 3.03
CA ASP A 92 -0.39 0.03 1.63
C ASP A 92 0.85 0.90 1.39
N ALA A 93 2.00 0.37 1.75
CA ALA A 93 3.28 1.06 1.70
C ALA A 93 4.40 0.12 1.24
N THR A 94 5.51 0.71 0.81
CA THR A 94 6.63 -0.03 0.24
C THR A 94 7.79 -0.18 1.22
N LYS A 95 8.57 -1.25 1.09
CA LYS A 95 9.88 -1.45 1.73
C LYS A 95 9.87 -1.18 3.24
N ASN A 96 10.77 -0.31 3.67
CA ASN A 96 10.97 0.00 5.09
C ASN A 96 9.72 0.58 5.78
N LEU A 97 8.86 1.29 5.05
CA LEU A 97 7.62 1.83 5.62
C LEU A 97 6.68 0.69 6.05
N LEU A 98 6.62 -0.38 5.26
CA LEU A 98 5.82 -1.56 5.59
C LEU A 98 6.46 -2.37 6.72
N VAL A 99 7.77 -2.66 6.63
CA VAL A 99 8.44 -3.48 7.64
C VAL A 99 8.41 -2.82 9.02
N ASN A 100 8.59 -1.51 9.09
CA ASN A 100 8.63 -0.76 10.35
C ASN A 100 7.28 -0.70 11.10
N VAL A 101 6.18 -1.10 10.48
CA VAL A 101 4.87 -1.11 11.14
C VAL A 101 4.44 -2.49 11.62
N LEU A 102 5.13 -3.56 11.23
CA LEU A 102 4.73 -4.94 11.54
C LEU A 102 4.70 -5.22 13.05
N GLU A 103 5.63 -4.63 13.82
CA GLU A 103 5.65 -4.75 15.30
C GLU A 103 4.38 -4.22 16.00
N TYR A 104 3.58 -3.38 15.29
CA TYR A 104 2.32 -2.82 15.80
C TYR A 104 1.08 -3.57 15.29
N HIS A 105 1.25 -4.72 14.66
CA HIS A 105 0.19 -5.63 14.22
C HIS A 105 -0.85 -4.96 13.31
N PRO A 106 -0.48 -4.48 12.10
CA PRO A 106 -1.44 -3.98 11.14
C PRO A 106 -2.49 -5.04 10.80
N PHE A 107 -3.75 -4.61 10.71
CA PHE A 107 -4.86 -5.49 10.34
C PHE A 107 -4.70 -6.07 8.93
N LEU A 108 -4.27 -5.23 7.98
CA LEU A 108 -3.98 -5.64 6.61
C LEU A 108 -2.74 -4.93 6.10
N ILE A 109 -1.88 -5.67 5.44
CA ILE A 109 -0.83 -5.13 4.58
C ILE A 109 -1.03 -5.60 3.14
N LYS A 110 -0.67 -4.73 2.16
CA LYS A 110 -0.89 -5.04 0.75
C LYS A 110 0.36 -4.78 -0.12
N PRO A 111 1.43 -5.58 -0.02
CA PRO A 111 2.52 -5.52 -0.96
C PRO A 111 2.13 -6.13 -2.33
N ASN A 112 2.86 -5.80 -3.39
CA ASN A 112 2.89 -6.62 -4.58
C ASN A 112 3.98 -7.70 -4.46
N ASN A 113 4.00 -8.67 -5.39
CA ASN A 113 4.98 -9.78 -5.36
C ASN A 113 6.43 -9.32 -5.47
N TYR A 114 6.71 -8.21 -6.16
CA TYR A 114 8.06 -7.63 -6.26
C TYR A 114 8.48 -6.99 -4.94
N GLU A 115 7.60 -6.18 -4.33
CA GLU A 115 7.85 -5.56 -3.02
C GLU A 115 8.05 -6.60 -1.93
N LEU A 116 7.24 -7.67 -1.95
CA LEU A 116 7.40 -8.80 -1.04
C LEU A 116 8.77 -9.48 -1.24
N GLY A 117 9.16 -9.72 -2.49
CA GLY A 117 10.48 -10.27 -2.82
C GLY A 117 11.62 -9.37 -2.37
N GLU A 118 11.51 -8.06 -2.57
CA GLU A 118 12.52 -7.08 -2.13
C GLU A 118 12.72 -7.10 -0.61
N ILE A 119 11.66 -7.25 0.19
CA ILE A 119 11.76 -7.32 1.67
C ILE A 119 12.66 -8.48 2.10
N PHE A 120 12.59 -9.62 1.41
CA PHE A 120 13.33 -10.83 1.77
C PHE A 120 14.56 -11.08 0.89
N GLY A 121 14.84 -10.21 -0.09
CA GLY A 121 15.99 -10.36 -1.00
C GLY A 121 15.85 -11.54 -1.96
N VAL A 122 14.62 -11.89 -2.38
CA VAL A 122 14.32 -13.02 -3.25
C VAL A 122 13.45 -12.63 -4.44
N THR A 123 13.47 -13.43 -5.49
CA THR A 123 12.51 -13.32 -6.60
C THR A 123 11.39 -14.33 -6.39
N LEU A 124 10.14 -13.86 -6.41
CA LEU A 124 8.95 -14.68 -6.24
C LEU A 124 8.28 -14.87 -7.60
N SER A 125 8.21 -16.13 -8.05
CA SER A 125 7.69 -16.47 -9.39
C SER A 125 6.38 -17.23 -9.36
N THR A 126 6.04 -17.88 -8.26
CA THR A 126 4.84 -18.70 -8.11
C THR A 126 3.94 -18.19 -6.99
N LYS A 127 2.64 -18.54 -7.04
CA LYS A 127 1.73 -18.23 -5.94
C LYS A 127 2.14 -18.95 -4.65
N GLU A 128 2.76 -20.11 -4.75
CA GLU A 128 3.31 -20.90 -3.64
C GLU A 128 4.45 -20.16 -2.94
N ASP A 129 5.40 -19.59 -3.70
CA ASP A 129 6.47 -18.76 -3.15
C ASP A 129 5.88 -17.53 -2.45
N VAL A 130 4.91 -16.88 -3.09
CA VAL A 130 4.22 -15.71 -2.52
C VAL A 130 3.54 -16.06 -1.20
N ILE A 131 2.84 -17.19 -1.11
CA ILE A 131 2.22 -17.66 0.14
C ILE A 131 3.27 -17.88 1.23
N LEU A 132 4.39 -18.52 0.89
CA LEU A 132 5.46 -18.80 1.85
C LEU A 132 5.99 -17.51 2.48
N TYR A 133 6.27 -16.49 1.66
CA TYR A 133 6.81 -15.22 2.14
C TYR A 133 5.76 -14.30 2.75
N ALA A 134 4.50 -14.38 2.31
CA ALA A 134 3.39 -13.69 2.96
C ALA A 134 3.16 -14.20 4.40
N LYS A 135 3.29 -15.51 4.63
CA LYS A 135 3.25 -16.09 5.98
C LYS A 135 4.38 -15.58 6.88
N LYS A 136 5.57 -15.35 6.33
CA LYS A 136 6.66 -14.72 7.11
C LYS A 136 6.32 -13.29 7.53
N LEU A 137 5.63 -12.50 6.67
CA LEU A 137 5.15 -11.17 7.08
C LEU A 137 4.06 -11.26 8.17
N GLN A 138 3.23 -12.31 8.12
CA GLN A 138 2.26 -12.59 9.18
C GLN A 138 2.97 -12.94 10.49
N GLU A 139 3.98 -13.79 10.46
CA GLU A 139 4.83 -14.11 11.62
C GLU A 139 5.55 -12.88 12.20
N MET A 140 5.86 -11.88 11.33
CA MET A 140 6.44 -10.61 11.75
C MET A 140 5.41 -9.64 12.34
N GLY A 141 4.10 -9.94 12.26
CA GLY A 141 3.07 -9.20 12.97
C GLY A 141 1.84 -8.79 12.18
N ALA A 142 1.80 -8.89 10.85
CA ALA A 142 0.61 -8.56 10.08
C ALA A 142 -0.52 -9.57 10.36
N ALA A 143 -1.76 -9.11 10.58
CA ALA A 143 -2.90 -10.03 10.73
C ALA A 143 -3.27 -10.64 9.37
N ASN A 144 -3.48 -9.82 8.36
CA ASN A 144 -3.81 -10.26 7.01
C ASN A 144 -2.76 -9.74 6.00
N VAL A 145 -2.37 -10.57 5.04
CA VAL A 145 -1.42 -10.22 3.99
C VAL A 145 -2.05 -10.46 2.62
N LEU A 146 -2.37 -9.38 1.90
CA LEU A 146 -2.94 -9.42 0.56
C LEU A 146 -1.85 -9.06 -0.46
N VAL A 147 -1.44 -10.00 -1.28
CA VAL A 147 -0.36 -9.80 -2.25
C VAL A 147 -0.94 -9.72 -3.66
N SER A 148 -0.70 -8.60 -4.35
CA SER A 148 -1.06 -8.44 -5.76
C SER A 148 0.03 -8.97 -6.68
N MET A 149 -0.38 -9.65 -7.76
CA MET A 149 0.51 -10.29 -8.73
C MET A 149 0.19 -9.87 -10.17
N ALA A 150 -0.31 -8.67 -10.36
CA ALA A 150 -0.72 -8.13 -11.67
C ALA A 150 -1.60 -9.13 -12.46
N GLY A 151 -1.16 -9.55 -13.65
CA GLY A 151 -1.89 -10.52 -14.50
C GLY A 151 -2.04 -11.91 -13.89
N ASP A 152 -1.24 -12.27 -12.89
CA ASP A 152 -1.31 -13.56 -12.18
C ASP A 152 -2.31 -13.54 -11.02
N GLY A 153 -3.03 -12.42 -10.84
CA GLY A 153 -4.08 -12.28 -9.86
C GLY A 153 -3.60 -11.87 -8.47
N ALA A 154 -4.02 -12.57 -7.44
CA ALA A 154 -3.71 -12.22 -6.05
C ALA A 154 -3.65 -13.44 -5.13
N VAL A 155 -2.96 -13.24 -4.01
CA VAL A 155 -2.91 -14.19 -2.88
C VAL A 155 -3.30 -13.45 -1.61
N LEU A 156 -4.15 -14.05 -0.79
CA LEU A 156 -4.45 -13.62 0.58
C LEU A 156 -3.98 -14.69 1.57
N VAL A 157 -3.21 -14.28 2.56
CA VAL A 157 -3.00 -15.04 3.79
C VAL A 157 -3.81 -14.35 4.87
N ALA A 158 -4.86 -15.01 5.33
CA ALA A 158 -5.78 -14.48 6.32
C ALA A 158 -5.28 -14.70 7.76
N GLU A 159 -5.82 -13.94 8.69
CA GLU A 159 -5.46 -13.94 10.11
C GLU A 159 -5.50 -15.34 10.76
N ASP A 160 -6.45 -16.20 10.33
CA ASP A 160 -6.57 -17.59 10.79
C ASP A 160 -5.54 -18.56 10.17
N GLY A 161 -4.63 -18.05 9.32
CA GLY A 161 -3.64 -18.82 8.57
C GLY A 161 -4.16 -19.45 7.29
N SER A 162 -5.45 -19.28 6.96
CA SER A 162 -6.03 -19.70 5.69
C SER A 162 -5.41 -18.96 4.52
N THR A 163 -5.33 -19.61 3.36
CA THR A 163 -4.78 -19.02 2.15
C THR A 163 -5.78 -19.06 1.02
N TYR A 164 -5.92 -17.96 0.34
CA TYR A 164 -6.82 -17.82 -0.81
C TYR A 164 -6.04 -17.34 -2.02
N LYS A 165 -6.40 -17.84 -3.19
CA LYS A 165 -5.81 -17.47 -4.47
C LYS A 165 -6.95 -17.00 -5.38
N SER A 166 -6.71 -15.92 -6.10
CA SER A 166 -7.61 -15.42 -7.13
C SER A 166 -6.84 -15.23 -8.43
N GLU A 167 -7.46 -15.55 -9.53
CA GLU A 167 -6.96 -15.18 -10.85
C GLU A 167 -7.28 -13.69 -11.12
N ALA A 168 -6.52 -13.08 -12.04
CA ALA A 168 -6.85 -11.74 -12.49
C ALA A 168 -8.15 -11.76 -13.31
N PRO A 169 -9.00 -10.74 -13.21
CA PRO A 169 -10.16 -10.62 -14.09
C PRO A 169 -9.73 -10.56 -15.56
N GLU A 170 -10.45 -11.27 -16.42
CA GLU A 170 -10.23 -11.20 -17.85
C GLU A 170 -10.55 -9.79 -18.39
N GLY A 171 -9.68 -9.27 -19.23
CA GLY A 171 -9.89 -7.96 -19.85
C GLY A 171 -8.64 -7.34 -20.46
N LYS A 172 -8.85 -6.29 -21.24
CA LYS A 172 -7.75 -5.48 -21.79
C LYS A 172 -7.43 -4.35 -20.81
N VAL A 173 -6.26 -4.42 -20.16
CA VAL A 173 -5.79 -3.37 -19.24
C VAL A 173 -5.65 -2.05 -20.00
N LYS A 174 -6.36 -1.03 -19.54
CA LYS A 174 -6.24 0.35 -20.05
C LYS A 174 -5.24 1.15 -19.22
N ASN A 175 -5.32 1.00 -17.90
CA ASN A 175 -4.46 1.65 -16.93
C ASN A 175 -4.42 0.82 -15.64
N SER A 176 -3.27 0.74 -15.00
CA SER A 176 -3.08 0.02 -13.72
C SER A 176 -3.14 0.94 -12.50
N VAL A 177 -3.24 2.27 -12.70
CA VAL A 177 -3.32 3.25 -11.59
C VAL A 177 -4.59 3.01 -10.77
N GLY A 178 -4.43 2.91 -9.45
CA GLY A 178 -5.52 2.65 -8.51
C GLY A 178 -5.97 1.19 -8.42
N ALA A 179 -5.35 0.25 -9.15
CA ALA A 179 -5.67 -1.17 -9.03
C ALA A 179 -5.40 -1.70 -7.62
N GLY A 180 -4.26 -1.29 -7.01
CA GLY A 180 -3.92 -1.64 -5.64
C GLY A 180 -4.92 -1.08 -4.63
N ASP A 181 -5.29 0.20 -4.77
CA ASP A 181 -6.27 0.85 -3.89
C ASP A 181 -7.64 0.15 -4.00
N SER A 182 -8.06 -0.18 -5.24
CA SER A 182 -9.32 -0.92 -5.49
C SER A 182 -9.30 -2.31 -4.87
N MET A 183 -8.16 -2.99 -4.88
CA MET A 183 -8.00 -4.31 -4.25
C MET A 183 -8.14 -4.20 -2.72
N ALA A 184 -7.48 -3.23 -2.08
CA ALA A 184 -7.63 -2.98 -0.65
C ALA A 184 -9.06 -2.62 -0.27
N ALA A 185 -9.72 -1.77 -1.07
CA ALA A 185 -11.12 -1.39 -0.86
C ALA A 185 -12.07 -2.59 -1.02
N GLY A 186 -11.84 -3.44 -2.02
CA GLY A 186 -12.62 -4.68 -2.23
C GLY A 186 -12.48 -5.66 -1.07
N PHE A 187 -11.28 -5.82 -0.53
CA PHE A 187 -11.05 -6.63 0.67
C PHE A 187 -11.84 -6.09 1.87
N LEU A 188 -11.73 -4.78 2.12
CA LEU A 188 -12.42 -4.14 3.25
C LEU A 188 -13.95 -4.16 3.12
N TYR A 189 -14.47 -4.12 1.89
CA TYR A 189 -15.91 -4.22 1.64
C TYR A 189 -16.46 -5.63 1.91
N GLY A 190 -15.64 -6.67 1.65
CA GLY A 190 -16.03 -8.06 1.84
C GLY A 190 -15.78 -8.63 3.24
N TYR A 191 -15.00 -7.89 4.04
CA TYR A 191 -14.68 -8.24 5.43
C TYR A 191 -15.82 -7.88 6.36
#